data_1475f1f9ece03d2a1ee1c659099ae5a5
#
_entry.id   1475f1f9ece03d2a1ee1c659099ae5a5
#
_cell.length_a   1.000
_cell.length_b   1.000
_cell.length_c   1.000
_cell.angle_alpha   90.00
_cell.angle_beta   90.00
_cell.angle_gamma   90.00
#
_symmetry.space_group_name_H-M   'P 1'
#
loop_
_entity.id
_entity.type
_entity.pdbx_description
1 polymer ?
#
loop_
_entity_poly.entity_id
_entity_poly.type
_entity_poly.pdbx_seq_one_letter_code
_entity_poly.pdbx_strand_id
1 'polypeptide(L)'
;MENYNQTIPSLHYLLDYDAHKFNSAESQLKSKLTHWTEVASAIKLKTLLQKYATNITVHINNLEKFIQQEQAVNIGISNKIMEAFIAETEEKLSHCSDPALRDVCLLACIQLINHYKISMYGTAAALANVLGMEDQAKTFHDAEVTEKQMDDRLTQLAEHEINVNAKALIER
;
A
#
# COMPACT_ATOMS: atom_id res chain seq x y z
N MET A 1 4.03 29.90 9.01
CA MET A 1 3.43 28.93 8.03
C MET A 1 4.05 29.27 6.69
N GLU A 2 5.16 28.64 6.35
CA GLU A 2 5.78 28.82 5.04
C GLU A 2 5.04 27.92 4.05
N ASN A 3 4.21 28.54 3.21
CA ASN A 3 3.67 27.91 2.02
C ASN A 3 4.84 27.67 1.05
N TYR A 4 5.45 26.52 1.12
CA TYR A 4 6.31 26.04 0.05
C TYR A 4 5.39 25.73 -1.14
N ASN A 5 5.26 26.73 -2.02
CA ASN A 5 4.74 26.55 -3.37
C ASN A 5 5.80 25.74 -4.14
N GLN A 6 5.90 24.43 -3.84
CA GLN A 6 6.77 23.53 -4.59
C GLN A 6 6.14 23.33 -5.98
N THR A 7 6.67 24.06 -6.94
CA THR A 7 6.35 23.81 -8.35
C THR A 7 7.04 22.49 -8.77
N ILE A 8 6.34 21.70 -9.58
CA ILE A 8 6.90 20.51 -10.22
C ILE A 8 7.40 20.92 -11.61
N PRO A 9 8.70 21.14 -11.80
CA PRO A 9 9.23 21.77 -13.01
C PRO A 9 9.52 20.76 -14.15
N SER A 10 9.56 19.47 -13.86
CA SER A 10 9.91 18.44 -14.83
C SER A 10 9.32 17.07 -14.46
N LEU A 11 9.28 16.13 -15.43
CA LEU A 11 8.89 14.74 -15.18
C LEU A 11 9.87 14.04 -14.22
N HIS A 12 11.15 14.33 -14.31
CA HIS A 12 12.15 13.79 -13.38
C HIS A 12 11.84 14.23 -11.94
N TYR A 13 11.60 15.52 -11.74
CA TYR A 13 11.23 16.04 -10.42
C TYR A 13 9.91 15.45 -9.91
N LEU A 14 8.93 15.24 -10.81
CA LEU A 14 7.67 14.56 -10.43
C LEU A 14 7.94 13.14 -9.94
N LEU A 15 8.78 12.37 -10.63
CA LEU A 15 9.13 11.01 -10.22
C LEU A 15 9.83 11.00 -8.86
N ASP A 16 10.76 11.91 -8.62
CA ASP A 16 11.45 12.06 -7.32
C ASP A 16 10.47 12.41 -6.20
N TYR A 17 9.61 13.38 -6.46
CA TYR A 17 8.57 13.80 -5.51
C TYR A 17 7.62 12.63 -5.16
N ASP A 18 7.18 11.89 -6.17
CA ASP A 18 6.29 10.75 -5.99
C ASP A 18 7.01 9.60 -5.27
N ALA A 19 8.29 9.34 -5.56
CA ALA A 19 9.05 8.31 -4.86
C ALA A 19 9.14 8.57 -3.35
N HIS A 20 9.34 9.82 -2.93
CA HIS A 20 9.29 10.21 -1.51
C HIS A 20 7.90 9.96 -0.90
N LYS A 21 6.84 10.31 -1.63
CA LYS A 21 5.45 10.03 -1.20
C LYS A 21 5.17 8.55 -1.09
N PHE A 22 5.68 7.74 -2.03
CA PHE A 22 5.51 6.29 -2.02
C PHE A 22 6.27 5.66 -0.85
N ASN A 23 7.49 6.10 -0.58
CA ASN A 23 8.25 5.63 0.57
C ASN A 23 7.55 5.96 1.90
N SER A 24 6.96 7.14 2.00
CA SER A 24 6.13 7.52 3.14
C SER A 24 4.89 6.62 3.25
N ALA A 25 4.19 6.35 2.14
CA ALA A 25 3.01 5.48 2.12
C ALA A 25 3.34 4.06 2.59
N GLU A 26 4.40 3.47 2.06
CA GLU A 26 4.84 2.11 2.43
C GLU A 26 5.24 2.03 3.91
N SER A 27 5.95 3.02 4.42
CA SER A 27 6.37 3.09 5.82
C SER A 27 5.18 3.21 6.78
N GLN A 28 4.19 4.05 6.44
CA GLN A 28 2.96 4.20 7.20
C GLN A 28 2.16 2.90 7.22
N LEU A 29 1.97 2.27 6.06
CA LEU A 29 1.25 1.00 5.94
C LEU A 29 1.95 -0.11 6.73
N LYS A 30 3.28 -0.24 6.60
CA LYS A 30 4.07 -1.23 7.34
C LYS A 30 3.88 -1.10 8.85
N SER A 31 3.87 0.12 9.38
CA SER A 31 3.67 0.37 10.81
C SER A 31 2.30 -0.11 11.32
N LYS A 32 1.28 -0.07 10.48
CA LYS A 32 -0.09 -0.48 10.82
C LYS A 32 -0.35 -1.97 10.62
N LEU A 33 0.28 -2.60 9.64
CA LEU A 33 0.07 -4.01 9.34
C LEU A 33 0.37 -4.95 10.50
N THR A 34 1.31 -4.62 11.38
CA THR A 34 1.57 -5.41 12.60
C THR A 34 0.31 -5.48 13.46
N HIS A 35 -0.27 -4.34 13.80
CA HIS A 35 -1.50 -4.28 14.59
C HIS A 35 -2.67 -4.93 13.86
N TRP A 36 -2.87 -4.66 12.58
CA TRP A 36 -3.96 -5.25 11.80
C TRP A 36 -3.85 -6.78 11.68
N THR A 37 -2.63 -7.30 11.62
CA THR A 37 -2.39 -8.76 11.65
C THR A 37 -2.79 -9.36 13.01
N GLU A 38 -2.56 -8.65 14.10
CA GLU A 38 -2.96 -9.11 15.45
C GLU A 38 -4.48 -9.14 15.62
N VAL A 39 -5.19 -8.10 15.15
CA VAL A 39 -6.64 -7.99 15.30
C VAL A 39 -7.44 -8.83 14.29
N ALA A 40 -6.85 -9.26 13.19
CA ALA A 40 -7.46 -10.23 12.29
C ALA A 40 -7.75 -11.52 13.03
N SER A 41 -8.84 -12.22 12.73
CA SER A 41 -9.20 -13.49 13.36
C SER A 41 -8.87 -14.71 12.47
N ALA A 42 -9.09 -14.60 11.16
CA ALA A 42 -8.82 -15.67 10.22
C ALA A 42 -7.31 -15.91 10.02
N ILE A 43 -6.88 -17.14 10.21
CA ILE A 43 -5.46 -17.53 10.12
C ILE A 43 -4.88 -17.22 8.74
N LYS A 44 -5.65 -17.47 7.67
CA LYS A 44 -5.19 -17.20 6.30
C LYS A 44 -5.04 -15.70 6.03
N LEU A 45 -5.93 -14.85 6.59
CA LEU A 45 -5.79 -13.41 6.51
C LEU A 45 -4.52 -12.94 7.24
N LYS A 46 -4.27 -13.41 8.45
CA LYS A 46 -3.02 -13.13 9.18
C LYS A 46 -1.78 -13.48 8.36
N THR A 47 -1.76 -14.69 7.80
CA THR A 47 -0.63 -15.16 6.98
C THR A 47 -0.43 -14.29 5.73
N LEU A 48 -1.52 -13.87 5.09
CA LEU A 48 -1.46 -13.01 3.91
C LEU A 48 -0.95 -11.62 4.25
N LEU A 49 -1.40 -11.03 5.38
CA LEU A 49 -0.93 -9.73 5.86
C LEU A 49 0.56 -9.76 6.25
N GLN A 50 1.04 -10.84 6.87
CA GLN A 50 2.47 -11.03 7.16
C GLN A 50 3.31 -11.08 5.88
N LYS A 51 2.83 -11.80 4.85
CA LYS A 51 3.48 -11.81 3.55
C LYS A 51 3.47 -10.43 2.91
N TYR A 52 2.36 -9.70 3.02
CA TYR A 52 2.27 -8.34 2.52
C TYR A 52 3.29 -7.41 3.18
N ALA A 53 3.45 -7.49 4.50
CA ALA A 53 4.47 -6.73 5.23
C ALA A 53 5.90 -7.04 4.75
N THR A 54 6.18 -8.29 4.35
CA THR A 54 7.46 -8.67 3.75
C THR A 54 7.67 -8.01 2.39
N ASN A 55 6.67 -8.01 1.52
CA ASN A 55 6.73 -7.33 0.21
C ASN A 55 6.97 -5.83 0.38
N ILE A 56 6.24 -5.19 1.30
CA ILE A 56 6.40 -3.77 1.62
C ILE A 56 7.83 -3.44 2.05
N THR A 57 8.46 -4.31 2.82
CA THR A 57 9.88 -4.11 3.20
C THR A 57 10.79 -4.08 1.99
N VAL A 58 10.57 -4.93 1.01
CA VAL A 58 11.32 -4.92 -0.26
C VAL A 58 11.07 -3.62 -1.03
N HIS A 59 9.82 -3.16 -1.09
CA HIS A 59 9.46 -1.91 -1.77
C HIS A 59 10.12 -0.70 -1.11
N ILE A 60 10.11 -0.60 0.22
CA ILE A 60 10.79 0.46 0.97
C ILE A 60 12.28 0.48 0.61
N ASN A 61 12.97 -0.67 0.68
CA ASN A 61 14.40 -0.75 0.36
C ASN A 61 14.70 -0.29 -1.07
N ASN A 62 13.85 -0.63 -2.04
CA ASN A 62 13.99 -0.23 -3.43
C ASN A 62 13.78 1.29 -3.61
N LEU A 63 12.76 1.85 -2.95
CA LEU A 63 12.47 3.29 -2.96
C LEU A 63 13.59 4.09 -2.30
N GLU A 64 14.10 3.65 -1.16
CA GLU A 64 15.24 4.29 -0.48
C GLU A 64 16.50 4.28 -1.35
N LYS A 65 16.78 3.14 -2.02
CA LYS A 65 17.89 3.05 -2.97
C LYS A 65 17.73 4.01 -4.14
N PHE A 66 16.53 4.10 -4.72
CA PHE A 66 16.23 5.07 -5.78
C PHE A 66 16.46 6.51 -5.32
N ILE A 67 15.86 6.90 -4.18
CA ILE A 67 15.98 8.24 -3.60
C ILE A 67 17.47 8.60 -3.34
N GLN A 68 18.26 7.66 -2.85
CA GLN A 68 19.69 7.87 -2.64
C GLN A 68 20.47 8.04 -3.94
N GLN A 69 20.18 7.24 -4.97
CA GLN A 69 20.85 7.30 -6.27
C GLN A 69 20.56 8.60 -7.01
N GLU A 70 19.32 9.08 -6.95
CA GLU A 70 18.92 10.34 -7.59
C GLU A 70 19.34 11.58 -6.80
N GLN A 71 19.95 11.42 -5.62
CA GLN A 71 20.31 12.52 -4.72
C GLN A 71 19.12 13.46 -4.47
N ALA A 72 17.91 12.90 -4.53
CA ALA A 72 16.67 13.65 -4.37
C ALA A 72 16.66 14.36 -3.01
N VAL A 73 16.36 15.65 -3.00
CA VAL A 73 16.30 16.44 -1.78
C VAL A 73 15.29 15.83 -0.83
N ASN A 74 15.71 15.50 0.39
CA ASN A 74 14.81 14.96 1.41
C ASN A 74 13.79 16.03 1.81
N ILE A 75 12.57 15.90 1.28
CA ILE A 75 11.52 16.92 1.39
C ILE A 75 10.58 16.62 2.58
N GLY A 76 10.82 15.58 3.37
CA GLY A 76 9.99 15.25 4.55
C GLY A 76 8.47 15.17 4.22
N ILE A 77 8.11 14.62 3.06
CA ILE A 77 6.74 14.61 2.56
C ILE A 77 5.99 13.42 3.14
N SER A 78 4.89 13.68 3.85
CA SER A 78 3.94 12.65 4.25
C SER A 78 2.96 12.31 3.12
N ASN A 79 2.54 11.03 3.05
CA ASN A 79 1.50 10.60 2.11
C ASN A 79 0.11 10.74 2.75
N LYS A 80 -0.56 11.86 2.47
CA LYS A 80 -1.90 12.17 3.02
C LYS A 80 -3.00 11.19 2.57
N ILE A 81 -2.82 10.56 1.40
CA ILE A 81 -3.79 9.57 0.91
C ILE A 81 -3.69 8.31 1.76
N MET A 82 -2.48 7.83 2.04
CA MET A 82 -2.28 6.69 2.92
C MET A 82 -2.74 6.99 4.36
N GLU A 83 -2.48 8.19 4.88
CA GLU A 83 -3.01 8.62 6.17
C GLU A 83 -4.55 8.50 6.21
N ALA A 84 -5.23 8.96 5.15
CA ALA A 84 -6.69 8.87 5.06
C ALA A 84 -7.18 7.41 4.98
N PHE A 85 -6.53 6.55 4.20
CA PHE A 85 -6.85 5.12 4.16
C PHE A 85 -6.68 4.45 5.52
N ILE A 86 -5.60 4.76 6.22
CA ILE A 86 -5.34 4.22 7.57
C ILE A 86 -6.43 4.69 8.54
N ALA A 87 -6.77 5.98 8.54
CA ALA A 87 -7.80 6.54 9.40
C ALA A 87 -9.17 5.89 9.15
N GLU A 88 -9.57 5.76 7.89
CA GLU A 88 -10.81 5.08 7.48
C GLU A 88 -10.82 3.60 7.91
N THR A 89 -9.68 2.91 7.77
CA THR A 89 -9.56 1.52 8.21
C THR A 89 -9.76 1.39 9.72
N GLU A 90 -9.06 2.20 10.50
CA GLU A 90 -9.18 2.20 11.97
C GLU A 90 -10.62 2.51 12.43
N GLU A 91 -11.28 3.47 11.78
CA GLU A 91 -12.67 3.82 12.06
C GLU A 91 -13.59 2.62 11.82
N LYS A 92 -13.51 1.98 10.64
CA LYS A 92 -14.33 0.80 10.31
C LYS A 92 -14.08 -0.35 11.27
N LEU A 93 -12.82 -0.64 11.61
CA LEU A 93 -12.47 -1.70 12.54
C LEU A 93 -13.06 -1.44 13.94
N SER A 94 -13.09 -0.17 14.38
CA SER A 94 -13.67 0.21 15.69
C SER A 94 -15.19 -0.03 15.78
N HIS A 95 -15.89 0.00 14.65
CA HIS A 95 -17.33 -0.25 14.56
C HIS A 95 -17.69 -1.74 14.44
N CYS A 96 -16.71 -2.62 14.17
CA CYS A 96 -16.95 -4.05 14.04
C CYS A 96 -16.88 -4.76 15.39
N SER A 97 -18.02 -5.15 15.95
CA SER A 97 -18.09 -5.96 17.19
C SER A 97 -17.81 -7.44 16.95
N ASP A 98 -18.14 -7.94 15.77
CA ASP A 98 -17.94 -9.34 15.39
C ASP A 98 -16.59 -9.56 14.69
N PRO A 99 -15.82 -10.61 15.09
CA PRO A 99 -14.50 -10.88 14.48
C PRO A 99 -14.55 -11.18 13.00
N ALA A 100 -15.57 -11.90 12.49
CA ALA A 100 -15.66 -12.23 11.07
C ALA A 100 -16.01 -10.99 10.23
N LEU A 101 -16.90 -10.12 10.73
CA LEU A 101 -17.16 -8.82 10.07
C LEU A 101 -15.94 -7.91 10.09
N ARG A 102 -15.16 -7.96 11.18
CA ARG A 102 -13.89 -7.21 11.25
C ARG A 102 -12.90 -7.66 10.18
N ASP A 103 -12.79 -8.97 9.95
CA ASP A 103 -11.94 -9.53 8.88
C ASP A 103 -12.40 -9.08 7.50
N VAL A 104 -13.71 -9.03 7.23
CA VAL A 104 -14.27 -8.49 5.97
C VAL A 104 -13.89 -7.02 5.79
N CYS A 105 -14.09 -6.20 6.83
CA CYS A 105 -13.75 -4.77 6.77
C CYS A 105 -12.27 -4.55 6.54
N LEU A 106 -11.42 -5.28 7.28
CA LEU A 106 -9.98 -5.18 7.14
C LEU A 106 -9.51 -5.57 5.74
N LEU A 107 -9.97 -6.72 5.24
CA LEU A 107 -9.61 -7.19 3.89
C LEU A 107 -10.02 -6.19 2.81
N ALA A 108 -11.24 -5.66 2.87
CA ALA A 108 -11.73 -4.67 1.91
C ALA A 108 -10.90 -3.37 1.94
N CYS A 109 -10.50 -2.89 3.13
CA CYS A 109 -9.64 -1.71 3.26
C CYS A 109 -8.23 -1.99 2.72
N ILE A 110 -7.68 -3.17 2.97
CA ILE A 110 -6.37 -3.59 2.41
C ILE A 110 -6.43 -3.65 0.88
N GLN A 111 -7.52 -4.12 0.26
CA GLN A 111 -7.69 -4.11 -1.19
C GLN A 111 -7.70 -2.69 -1.76
N LEU A 112 -8.39 -1.73 -1.13
CA LEU A 112 -8.35 -0.33 -1.55
C LEU A 112 -6.92 0.25 -1.53
N ILE A 113 -6.19 -0.01 -0.45
CA ILE A 113 -4.79 0.40 -0.32
C ILE A 113 -3.93 -0.25 -1.40
N ASN A 114 -4.13 -1.55 -1.66
CA ASN A 114 -3.39 -2.30 -2.66
C ASN A 114 -3.62 -1.74 -4.08
N HIS A 115 -4.87 -1.45 -4.47
CA HIS A 115 -5.19 -0.82 -5.75
C HIS A 115 -4.55 0.57 -5.89
N TYR A 116 -4.53 1.36 -4.82
CA TYR A 116 -3.79 2.62 -4.80
C TYR A 116 -2.30 2.40 -5.10
N LYS A 117 -1.67 1.40 -4.48
CA LYS A 117 -0.25 1.06 -4.70
C LYS A 117 0.01 0.55 -6.11
N ILE A 118 -0.86 -0.27 -6.69
CA ILE A 118 -0.77 -0.69 -8.10
C ILE A 118 -0.71 0.54 -9.02
N SER A 119 -1.60 1.51 -8.80
CA SER A 119 -1.61 2.77 -9.56
C SER A 119 -0.32 3.56 -9.38
N MET A 120 0.18 3.68 -8.15
CA MET A 120 1.43 4.39 -7.85
C MET A 120 2.62 3.79 -8.61
N TYR A 121 2.83 2.50 -8.48
CA TYR A 121 3.99 1.81 -9.10
C TYR A 121 3.88 1.76 -10.61
N GLY A 122 2.69 1.54 -11.17
CA GLY A 122 2.47 1.59 -12.62
C GLY A 122 2.79 2.95 -13.22
N THR A 123 2.37 4.04 -12.54
CA THR A 123 2.69 5.41 -12.95
C THR A 123 4.20 5.67 -12.86
N ALA A 124 4.85 5.29 -11.76
CA ALA A 124 6.30 5.46 -11.61
C ALA A 124 7.09 4.70 -12.67
N ALA A 125 6.70 3.47 -12.99
CA ALA A 125 7.32 2.68 -14.07
C ALA A 125 7.18 3.38 -15.43
N ALA A 126 6.00 3.91 -15.74
CA ALA A 126 5.76 4.64 -16.99
C ALA A 126 6.60 5.93 -17.08
N LEU A 127 6.69 6.70 -16.01
CA LEU A 127 7.52 7.91 -15.96
C LEU A 127 9.01 7.58 -16.11
N ALA A 128 9.51 6.57 -15.40
CA ALA A 128 10.89 6.13 -15.50
C ALA A 128 11.24 5.67 -16.91
N ASN A 129 10.34 4.95 -17.59
CA ASN A 129 10.53 4.54 -19.00
C ASN A 129 10.68 5.76 -19.94
N VAL A 130 9.81 6.77 -19.79
CA VAL A 130 9.89 7.99 -20.64
C VAL A 130 11.18 8.77 -20.37
N LEU A 131 11.71 8.69 -19.15
CA LEU A 131 12.97 9.33 -18.77
C LEU A 131 14.22 8.51 -19.18
N GLY A 132 14.07 7.32 -19.77
CA GLY A 132 15.18 6.44 -20.14
C GLY A 132 15.86 5.76 -18.94
N MET A 133 15.18 5.69 -17.80
CA MET A 133 15.65 5.08 -16.54
C MET A 133 15.22 3.61 -16.48
N GLU A 134 15.82 2.77 -17.35
CA GLU A 134 15.35 1.38 -17.58
C GLU A 134 15.38 0.50 -16.34
N ASP A 135 16.44 0.57 -15.52
CA ASP A 135 16.57 -0.24 -14.30
C ASP A 135 15.53 0.17 -13.25
N GLN A 136 15.28 1.47 -13.11
CA GLN A 136 14.28 2.01 -12.18
C GLN A 136 12.86 1.68 -12.68
N ALA A 137 12.60 1.82 -13.98
CA ALA A 137 11.34 1.43 -14.59
C ALA A 137 11.01 -0.04 -14.32
N LYS A 138 12.02 -0.93 -14.50
CA LYS A 138 11.88 -2.34 -14.18
C LYS A 138 11.58 -2.56 -12.69
N THR A 139 12.29 -1.88 -11.81
CA THR A 139 12.09 -2.00 -10.35
C THR A 139 10.66 -1.61 -9.95
N PHE A 140 10.13 -0.51 -10.46
CA PHE A 140 8.76 -0.08 -10.22
C PHE A 140 7.73 -1.02 -10.82
N HIS A 141 8.00 -1.54 -12.03
CA HIS A 141 7.13 -2.54 -12.67
C HIS A 141 7.09 -3.85 -11.87
N ASP A 142 8.22 -4.34 -11.37
CA ASP A 142 8.28 -5.55 -10.54
C ASP A 142 7.47 -5.36 -9.23
N ALA A 143 7.50 -4.16 -8.65
CA ALA A 143 6.66 -3.82 -7.50
C ALA A 143 5.16 -3.81 -7.86
N GLU A 144 4.77 -3.20 -8.99
CA GLU A 144 3.41 -3.24 -9.51
C GLU A 144 2.90 -4.67 -9.71
N VAL A 145 3.72 -5.54 -10.30
CA VAL A 145 3.38 -6.97 -10.51
C VAL A 145 3.18 -7.67 -9.16
N THR A 146 4.04 -7.38 -8.18
CA THR A 146 3.92 -7.94 -6.83
C THR A 146 2.61 -7.52 -6.15
N GLU A 147 2.20 -6.25 -6.32
CA GLU A 147 0.92 -5.76 -5.80
C GLU A 147 -0.28 -6.41 -6.50
N LYS A 148 -0.24 -6.60 -7.82
CA LYS A 148 -1.29 -7.32 -8.57
C LYS A 148 -1.43 -8.76 -8.11
N GLN A 149 -0.34 -9.46 -7.86
CA GLN A 149 -0.35 -10.81 -7.30
C GLN A 149 -0.93 -10.84 -5.88
N MET A 150 -0.73 -9.79 -5.11
CA MET A 150 -1.33 -9.65 -3.78
C MET A 150 -2.84 -9.43 -3.89
N ASP A 151 -3.30 -8.59 -4.82
CA ASP A 151 -4.73 -8.34 -5.08
C ASP A 151 -5.48 -9.63 -5.45
N ASP A 152 -4.91 -10.43 -6.36
CA ASP A 152 -5.48 -11.73 -6.73
C ASP A 152 -5.69 -12.64 -5.50
N ARG A 153 -4.72 -12.66 -4.58
CA ARG A 153 -4.81 -13.48 -3.36
C ARG A 153 -5.83 -12.94 -2.36
N LEU A 154 -5.90 -11.62 -2.22
CA LEU A 154 -6.89 -10.95 -1.37
C LEU A 154 -8.30 -11.24 -1.90
N THR A 155 -8.51 -11.13 -3.21
CA THR A 155 -9.77 -11.42 -3.88
C THR A 155 -10.20 -12.87 -3.66
N GLN A 156 -9.31 -13.84 -3.90
CA GLN A 156 -9.60 -15.25 -3.67
C GLN A 156 -9.95 -15.55 -2.20
N LEU A 157 -9.23 -14.94 -1.26
CA LEU A 157 -9.49 -15.11 0.16
C LEU A 157 -10.85 -14.50 0.56
N ALA A 158 -11.20 -13.33 0.01
CA ALA A 158 -12.49 -12.69 0.24
C ALA A 158 -13.64 -13.57 -0.24
N GLU A 159 -13.58 -14.03 -1.49
CA GLU A 159 -14.66 -14.76 -2.14
C GLU A 159 -14.90 -16.16 -1.54
N HIS A 160 -13.82 -16.86 -1.20
CA HIS A 160 -13.93 -18.27 -0.83
C HIS A 160 -13.91 -18.53 0.68
N GLU A 161 -13.56 -17.55 1.51
CA GLU A 161 -13.47 -17.77 2.96
C GLU A 161 -14.04 -16.62 3.78
N ILE A 162 -13.47 -15.40 3.69
CA ILE A 162 -13.77 -14.32 4.63
C ILE A 162 -15.23 -13.87 4.54
N ASN A 163 -15.72 -13.59 3.33
CA ASN A 163 -17.10 -13.12 3.14
C ASN A 163 -18.12 -14.24 3.43
N VAL A 164 -17.79 -15.49 3.11
CA VAL A 164 -18.65 -16.65 3.37
C VAL A 164 -18.81 -16.88 4.87
N ASN A 165 -17.72 -16.80 5.62
CA ASN A 165 -17.74 -16.96 7.08
C ASN A 165 -18.56 -15.85 7.78
N ALA A 166 -18.46 -14.61 7.31
CA ALA A 166 -19.26 -13.51 7.85
C ALA A 166 -20.76 -13.63 7.52
N LYS A 167 -21.11 -14.12 6.33
CA LYS A 167 -22.50 -14.34 5.94
C LYS A 167 -23.22 -15.34 6.86
N ALA A 168 -22.55 -16.40 7.29
CA ALA A 168 -23.14 -17.42 8.16
C ALA A 168 -23.62 -16.90 9.53
N LEU A 169 -23.20 -15.69 9.94
CA LEU A 169 -23.62 -15.06 11.18
C LEU A 169 -25.02 -14.42 11.09
N ILE A 170 -25.51 -14.11 9.89
CA ILE A 170 -26.81 -13.44 9.67
C ILE A 170 -27.97 -14.45 9.76
N GLU A 171 -27.71 -15.74 9.61
CA GLU A 171 -28.69 -16.81 9.61
C GLU A 171 -28.95 -17.43 11.00
N ARG A 172 -28.39 -16.83 12.07
CA ARG A 172 -28.59 -17.20 13.47
C ARG A 172 -29.39 -16.16 14.21
#